data_d71f3acc81b928c54f8a1edbdcabdfa5
#
_entry.id   d71f3acc81b928c54f8a1edbdcabdfa5
#
_cell.length_a   1.000
_cell.length_b   1.000
_cell.length_c   1.000
_cell.angle_alpha   90.00
_cell.angle_beta   90.00
_cell.angle_gamma   90.00
#
_symmetry.space_group_name_H-M   'P 1'
#
loop_
_entity.id
_entity.type
_entity.pdbx_description
1 polymer ?
#
loop_
_entity_poly.entity_id
_entity_poly.type
_entity_poly.pdbx_seq_one_letter_code
_entity_poly.pdbx_strand_id
1 'polypeptide(L)'
;MELSELPHGVLAVLAREYLLCGHLIDRAGMPYVIASFDREEMGAIAIDEWMGASPVYTRRMQELLGFAGDDVETIFKGMQFDIGAPHGFLDFRYTVHDRNHGGFQLDHCGALMDVEPMGEEFVRTMCHDIEDPTFDATAAATNPRARMTPLHRPPREPADRAPHCAWTVDIEAAAEPILEAGITAQVAAGVAAATPLPVITPRSSDGSAGHGGSDTEGGDTEGGDTEGSALRDDYSGALVDRIATEEFSVPALVAIIEELCLQQHLLAHAFMVAVANRHGDSLARELGEHQFVGSAGMSSQRLAAVLSVHCSTEAELQTPLDLLADVLSIHPALRPRSYVDVQVTSSVDHVDLSLLESPGTLDDSPFSWPALLRDGCDRAVAAMVAGVHPNLSCAAVEPPPGTVARWRVEVAAEPVTQQPEVTLAEFSTGTHFELPSPEPTAVEVRGRS
;
A
#
# COMPACT_ATOMS: atom_id res chain seq x y z
N MET A 1 -8.41 0.93 18.99
CA MET A 1 -7.19 1.73 18.63
C MET A 1 -7.49 2.61 17.44
N GLU A 2 -7.09 3.88 17.46
CA GLU A 2 -7.13 4.77 16.29
C GLU A 2 -5.71 5.07 15.84
N LEU A 3 -5.49 5.26 14.52
CA LEU A 3 -4.15 5.55 13.98
C LEU A 3 -3.51 6.77 14.65
N SER A 4 -4.30 7.81 14.92
CA SER A 4 -3.83 9.05 15.56
C SER A 4 -3.34 8.87 17.01
N GLU A 5 -3.64 7.75 17.65
CA GLU A 5 -3.20 7.39 19.00
C GLU A 5 -1.86 6.68 19.01
N LEU A 6 -1.41 6.18 17.85
CA LEU A 6 -0.13 5.48 17.72
C LEU A 6 1.07 6.43 17.82
N PRO A 7 2.19 5.96 18.38
CA PRO A 7 3.43 6.72 18.38
C PRO A 7 3.89 7.05 16.96
N HIS A 8 4.48 8.23 16.78
CA HIS A 8 5.00 8.70 15.49
C HIS A 8 5.87 7.67 14.76
N GLY A 9 6.86 7.07 15.46
CA GLY A 9 7.73 6.05 14.86
C GLY A 9 6.97 4.81 14.39
N VAL A 10 5.90 4.40 15.08
CA VAL A 10 5.04 3.28 14.67
C VAL A 10 4.28 3.65 13.38
N LEU A 11 3.72 4.84 13.29
CA LEU A 11 3.04 5.31 12.08
C LEU A 11 4.00 5.36 10.88
N ALA A 12 5.23 5.82 11.09
CA ALA A 12 6.24 5.85 10.03
C ALA A 12 6.58 4.44 9.50
N VAL A 13 6.71 3.46 10.37
CA VAL A 13 6.88 2.05 9.97
C VAL A 13 5.64 1.53 9.27
N LEU A 14 4.45 1.79 9.81
CA LEU A 14 3.19 1.36 9.21
C LEU A 14 3.00 1.91 7.81
N ALA A 15 3.31 3.18 7.53
CA ALA A 15 3.20 3.74 6.19
C ALA A 15 4.00 2.92 5.15
N ARG A 16 5.21 2.47 5.49
CA ARG A 16 6.00 1.58 4.62
C ARG A 16 5.39 0.18 4.50
N GLU A 17 4.86 -0.35 5.59
CA GLU A 17 4.16 -1.65 5.56
C GLU A 17 2.92 -1.62 4.68
N TYR A 18 2.14 -0.53 4.69
CA TYR A 18 0.95 -0.40 3.84
C TYR A 18 1.31 -0.30 2.35
N LEU A 19 2.43 0.35 1.99
CA LEU A 19 2.96 0.32 0.63
C LEU A 19 3.28 -1.13 0.20
N LEU A 20 3.99 -1.87 1.04
CA LEU A 20 4.36 -3.25 0.73
C LEU A 20 3.15 -4.19 0.69
N CYS A 21 2.23 -4.09 1.63
CA CYS A 21 0.99 -4.87 1.63
C CYS A 21 0.19 -4.65 0.33
N GLY A 22 0.11 -3.40 -0.15
CA GLY A 22 -0.55 -3.07 -1.41
C GLY A 22 0.12 -3.72 -2.62
N HIS A 23 1.45 -3.69 -2.69
CA HIS A 23 2.21 -4.36 -3.76
C HIS A 23 1.99 -5.88 -3.77
N LEU A 24 1.83 -6.49 -2.59
CA LEU A 24 1.68 -7.94 -2.46
C LEU A 24 0.27 -8.45 -2.78
N ILE A 25 -0.70 -7.59 -3.08
CA ILE A 25 -2.06 -7.97 -3.50
C ILE A 25 -2.00 -8.91 -4.72
N ASP A 26 -1.14 -8.60 -5.70
CA ASP A 26 -0.96 -9.43 -6.88
C ASP A 26 -0.49 -10.85 -6.55
N ARG A 27 0.32 -11.01 -5.50
CA ARG A 27 0.83 -12.31 -5.06
C ARG A 27 -0.26 -13.23 -4.52
N ALA A 28 -1.38 -12.63 -4.08
CA ALA A 28 -2.57 -13.37 -3.65
C ALA A 28 -3.50 -13.70 -4.83
N GLY A 29 -3.63 -12.85 -5.83
CA GLY A 29 -4.57 -12.99 -6.94
C GLY A 29 -4.02 -13.69 -8.18
N MET A 30 -2.86 -13.26 -8.68
CA MET A 30 -2.32 -13.69 -9.97
C MET A 30 -2.06 -15.21 -10.10
N PRO A 31 -1.65 -15.95 -9.05
CA PRO A 31 -1.53 -17.40 -9.14
C PRO A 31 -2.86 -18.10 -9.50
N TYR A 32 -3.99 -17.59 -9.04
CA TYR A 32 -5.32 -18.13 -9.37
C TYR A 32 -5.73 -17.79 -10.80
N VAL A 33 -5.33 -16.62 -11.31
CA VAL A 33 -5.51 -16.27 -12.73
C VAL A 33 -4.69 -17.23 -13.60
N ILE A 34 -3.41 -17.47 -13.28
CA ILE A 34 -2.55 -18.42 -14.00
C ILE A 34 -3.15 -19.82 -13.97
N ALA A 35 -3.68 -20.25 -12.82
CA ALA A 35 -4.29 -21.59 -12.68
C ALA A 35 -5.62 -21.71 -13.46
N SER A 36 -6.37 -20.62 -13.64
CA SER A 36 -7.63 -20.60 -14.37
C SER A 36 -7.44 -20.48 -15.88
N PHE A 37 -6.34 -19.87 -16.31
CA PHE A 37 -6.04 -19.56 -17.71
C PHE A 37 -4.57 -19.92 -18.01
N ASP A 38 -3.77 -18.88 -18.29
CA ASP A 38 -2.35 -19.00 -18.57
C ASP A 38 -1.60 -17.71 -18.16
N ARG A 39 -0.30 -17.67 -18.44
CA ARG A 39 0.57 -16.53 -18.15
C ARG A 39 0.20 -15.30 -18.99
N GLU A 40 -0.24 -15.48 -20.23
CA GLU A 40 -0.55 -14.38 -21.15
C GLU A 40 -1.81 -13.62 -20.66
N GLU A 41 -2.84 -14.38 -20.27
CA GLU A 41 -4.05 -13.77 -19.70
C GLU A 41 -3.80 -13.13 -18.35
N MET A 42 -2.93 -13.74 -17.51
CA MET A 42 -2.51 -13.11 -16.25
C MET A 42 -1.82 -11.78 -16.52
N GLY A 43 -0.91 -11.71 -17.48
CA GLY A 43 -0.26 -10.46 -17.87
C GLY A 43 -1.26 -9.39 -18.34
N ALA A 44 -2.26 -9.79 -19.14
CA ALA A 44 -3.28 -8.88 -19.63
C ALA A 44 -4.19 -8.35 -18.51
N ILE A 45 -4.56 -9.18 -17.53
CA ILE A 45 -5.33 -8.76 -16.35
C ILE A 45 -4.49 -7.83 -15.48
N ALA A 46 -3.21 -8.13 -15.24
CA ALA A 46 -2.31 -7.27 -14.46
C ALA A 46 -2.13 -5.89 -15.11
N ILE A 47 -2.00 -5.83 -16.45
CA ILE A 47 -1.95 -4.56 -17.18
C ILE A 47 -3.23 -3.74 -16.93
N ASP A 48 -4.40 -4.35 -17.11
CA ASP A 48 -5.68 -3.66 -16.92
C ASP A 48 -5.86 -3.23 -15.45
N GLU A 49 -5.47 -4.06 -14.47
CA GLU A 49 -5.51 -3.76 -13.05
C GLU A 49 -4.69 -2.50 -12.70
N TRP A 50 -3.40 -2.49 -13.03
CA TRP A 50 -2.51 -1.38 -12.72
C TRP A 50 -2.85 -0.12 -13.53
N MET A 51 -3.15 -0.23 -14.82
CA MET A 51 -3.61 0.92 -15.62
C MET A 51 -4.95 1.47 -15.13
N GLY A 52 -5.80 0.62 -14.54
CA GLY A 52 -7.08 1.04 -13.97
C GLY A 52 -6.92 1.87 -12.71
N ALA A 53 -6.07 1.43 -11.79
CA ALA A 53 -5.96 2.02 -10.45
C ALA A 53 -4.92 3.13 -10.35
N SER A 54 -3.70 2.93 -10.90
CA SER A 54 -2.54 3.79 -10.67
C SER A 54 -2.79 5.25 -11.06
N PRO A 55 -3.40 5.61 -12.19
CA PRO A 55 -3.65 7.02 -12.49
C PRO A 55 -4.62 7.70 -11.51
N VAL A 56 -5.54 6.93 -10.93
CA VAL A 56 -6.54 7.45 -9.99
C VAL A 56 -5.87 7.81 -8.67
N TYR A 57 -5.18 6.86 -8.05
CA TYR A 57 -4.58 7.09 -6.73
C TYR A 57 -3.33 7.99 -6.81
N THR A 58 -2.58 8.00 -7.91
CA THR A 58 -1.46 8.93 -8.11
C THR A 58 -1.92 10.39 -8.00
N ARG A 59 -2.99 10.77 -8.71
CA ARG A 59 -3.54 12.14 -8.64
C ARG A 59 -4.06 12.49 -7.24
N ARG A 60 -4.68 11.54 -6.55
CA ARG A 60 -5.18 11.73 -5.18
C ARG A 60 -4.03 11.99 -4.21
N MET A 61 -2.93 11.23 -4.30
CA MET A 61 -1.77 11.42 -3.44
C MET A 61 -1.03 12.73 -3.72
N GLN A 62 -0.95 13.15 -4.99
CA GLN A 62 -0.41 14.46 -5.38
C GLN A 62 -1.20 15.62 -4.76
N GLU A 63 -2.54 15.51 -4.77
CA GLU A 63 -3.42 16.50 -4.14
C GLU A 63 -3.27 16.48 -2.61
N LEU A 64 -3.30 15.29 -1.99
CA LEU A 64 -3.19 15.12 -0.54
C LEU A 64 -1.92 15.75 0.03
N LEU A 65 -0.77 15.53 -0.61
CA LEU A 65 0.53 15.97 -0.13
C LEU A 65 1.02 17.28 -0.78
N GLY A 66 0.16 17.94 -1.58
CA GLY A 66 0.40 19.28 -2.10
C GLY A 66 1.57 19.39 -3.09
N PHE A 67 1.91 18.30 -3.81
CA PHE A 67 2.99 18.31 -4.81
C PHE A 67 2.51 18.15 -6.25
N ALA A 68 1.22 18.37 -6.53
CA ALA A 68 0.68 18.29 -7.88
C ALA A 68 1.41 19.23 -8.85
N GLY A 69 1.80 18.70 -10.00
CA GLY A 69 2.56 19.39 -11.04
C GLY A 69 2.46 18.67 -12.37
N ASP A 70 3.36 18.99 -13.30
CA ASP A 70 3.37 18.45 -14.67
C ASP A 70 4.77 18.07 -15.16
N ASP A 71 5.74 17.92 -14.22
CA ASP A 71 7.16 17.67 -14.48
C ASP A 71 7.63 16.30 -13.97
N VAL A 72 8.87 15.95 -14.32
CA VAL A 72 9.51 14.68 -13.95
C VAL A 72 9.66 14.55 -12.44
N GLU A 73 9.94 15.64 -11.73
CA GLU A 73 10.05 15.59 -10.26
C GLU A 73 8.71 15.20 -9.61
N THR A 74 7.59 15.71 -10.12
CA THR A 74 6.25 15.34 -9.68
C THR A 74 5.96 13.86 -9.94
N ILE A 75 6.38 13.32 -11.10
CA ILE A 75 6.24 11.89 -11.41
C ILE A 75 6.98 11.05 -10.35
N PHE A 76 8.23 11.38 -10.06
CA PHE A 76 9.04 10.63 -9.10
C PHE A 76 8.51 10.71 -7.67
N LYS A 77 8.02 11.87 -7.24
CA LYS A 77 7.32 12.01 -5.96
C LYS A 77 6.07 11.12 -5.88
N GLY A 78 5.30 11.05 -6.97
CA GLY A 78 4.16 10.16 -7.07
C GLY A 78 4.55 8.70 -6.90
N MET A 79 5.60 8.24 -7.57
CA MET A 79 6.11 6.87 -7.45
C MET A 79 6.52 6.50 -6.02
N GLN A 80 6.98 7.47 -5.20
CA GLN A 80 7.37 7.21 -3.82
C GLN A 80 6.20 6.92 -2.88
N PHE A 81 4.97 7.21 -3.28
CA PHE A 81 3.74 6.93 -2.54
C PHE A 81 2.79 6.00 -3.30
N ASP A 82 3.32 5.29 -4.29
CA ASP A 82 2.60 4.30 -5.08
C ASP A 82 2.80 2.91 -4.46
N ILE A 83 1.72 2.18 -4.21
CA ILE A 83 1.79 0.79 -3.74
C ILE A 83 2.48 -0.14 -4.77
N GLY A 84 2.61 0.28 -6.02
CA GLY A 84 3.44 -0.38 -7.02
C GLY A 84 4.95 -0.25 -6.78
N ALA A 85 5.38 0.70 -5.91
CA ALA A 85 6.80 1.03 -5.69
C ALA A 85 7.20 1.07 -4.21
N PRO A 86 6.92 0.01 -3.39
CA PRO A 86 7.21 0.01 -1.96
C PRO A 86 8.71 0.13 -1.69
N HIS A 87 9.07 1.11 -0.87
CA HIS A 87 10.44 1.45 -0.57
C HIS A 87 11.25 0.29 0.01
N GLY A 88 12.47 0.12 -0.46
CA GLY A 88 13.39 -0.93 0.00
C GLY A 88 13.11 -2.28 -0.66
N PHE A 89 11.87 -2.72 -0.78
CA PHE A 89 11.51 -3.90 -1.58
C PHE A 89 11.69 -3.65 -3.07
N LEU A 90 11.34 -2.44 -3.53
CA LEU A 90 11.73 -1.86 -4.80
C LEU A 90 12.62 -0.65 -4.51
N ASP A 91 13.95 -0.78 -4.64
CA ASP A 91 14.92 0.23 -4.25
C ASP A 91 15.21 1.18 -5.42
N PHE A 92 14.28 2.10 -5.63
CA PHE A 92 14.39 3.14 -6.66
C PHE A 92 15.48 4.17 -6.31
N ARG A 93 16.23 4.58 -7.33
CA ARG A 93 17.15 5.73 -7.32
C ARG A 93 16.79 6.65 -8.45
N TYR A 94 16.60 7.91 -8.13
CA TYR A 94 16.13 8.92 -9.07
C TYR A 94 17.27 9.85 -9.51
N THR A 95 17.19 10.34 -10.75
CA THR A 95 18.06 11.39 -11.28
C THR A 95 17.19 12.38 -12.04
N VAL A 96 17.25 13.66 -11.67
CA VAL A 96 16.57 14.76 -12.37
C VAL A 96 17.60 15.54 -13.18
N HIS A 97 17.41 15.63 -14.49
CA HIS A 97 18.26 16.42 -15.37
C HIS A 97 17.73 17.84 -15.55
N ASP A 98 16.43 17.95 -15.79
CA ASP A 98 15.68 19.19 -15.87
C ASP A 98 14.19 18.92 -15.66
N ARG A 99 13.34 19.92 -15.82
CA ARG A 99 11.89 19.81 -15.63
C ARG A 99 11.25 18.66 -16.43
N ASN A 100 11.76 18.38 -17.63
CA ASN A 100 11.16 17.45 -18.59
C ASN A 100 11.94 16.15 -18.75
N HIS A 101 13.12 16.03 -18.17
CA HIS A 101 13.99 14.87 -18.37
C HIS A 101 14.56 14.38 -17.05
N GLY A 102 14.53 13.09 -16.88
CA GLY A 102 15.10 12.41 -15.73
C GLY A 102 15.22 10.92 -15.99
N GLY A 103 15.44 10.17 -14.95
CA GLY A 103 15.50 8.73 -15.01
C GLY A 103 15.48 8.12 -13.63
N PHE A 104 15.29 6.83 -13.60
CA PHE A 104 15.40 6.04 -12.39
C PHE A 104 16.08 4.71 -12.67
N GLN A 105 16.59 4.11 -11.63
CA GLN A 105 17.08 2.74 -11.64
C GLN A 105 16.63 2.02 -10.39
N LEU A 106 16.57 0.69 -10.45
CA LEU A 106 16.32 -0.16 -9.29
C LEU A 106 17.61 -0.86 -8.90
N ASP A 107 18.17 -0.47 -7.75
CA ASP A 107 19.34 -1.14 -7.18
C ASP A 107 18.96 -2.53 -6.64
N HIS A 108 17.73 -2.67 -6.15
CA HIS A 108 17.08 -3.93 -5.80
C HIS A 108 15.62 -3.93 -6.31
N CYS A 109 15.14 -5.09 -6.78
CA CYS A 109 13.76 -5.29 -7.20
C CYS A 109 13.26 -6.63 -6.64
N GLY A 110 12.46 -6.56 -5.57
CA GLY A 110 11.86 -7.75 -4.95
C GLY A 110 10.88 -8.47 -5.88
N ALA A 111 10.16 -7.72 -6.73
CA ALA A 111 9.27 -8.31 -7.72
C ALA A 111 10.04 -9.17 -8.74
N LEU A 112 11.22 -8.72 -9.18
CA LEU A 112 12.11 -9.53 -10.02
C LEU A 112 12.57 -10.80 -9.29
N MET A 113 12.92 -10.68 -8.00
CA MET A 113 13.36 -11.83 -7.20
C MET A 113 12.26 -12.89 -7.09
N ASP A 114 10.99 -12.49 -7.09
CA ASP A 114 9.85 -13.41 -7.08
C ASP A 114 9.66 -14.14 -8.41
N VAL A 115 9.91 -13.50 -9.55
CA VAL A 115 9.63 -14.10 -10.87
C VAL A 115 10.84 -14.74 -11.54
N GLU A 116 12.08 -14.37 -11.19
CA GLU A 116 13.29 -15.01 -11.76
C GLU A 116 13.28 -16.55 -11.59
N PRO A 117 12.90 -17.09 -10.40
CA PRO A 117 12.80 -18.55 -10.22
C PRO A 117 11.72 -19.22 -11.09
N MET A 118 10.73 -18.46 -11.55
CA MET A 118 9.64 -18.98 -12.40
C MET A 118 10.07 -19.13 -13.87
N GLY A 119 11.18 -18.52 -14.28
CA GLY A 119 11.77 -18.61 -15.61
C GLY A 119 11.65 -17.35 -16.44
N GLU A 120 12.44 -17.32 -17.54
CA GLU A 120 12.61 -16.15 -18.40
C GLU A 120 11.29 -15.59 -18.95
N GLU A 121 10.33 -16.45 -19.26
CA GLU A 121 9.02 -16.02 -19.79
C GLU A 121 8.23 -15.19 -18.77
N PHE A 122 8.27 -15.56 -17.48
CA PHE A 122 7.64 -14.76 -16.42
C PHE A 122 8.37 -13.44 -16.18
N VAL A 123 9.70 -13.46 -16.24
CA VAL A 123 10.50 -12.22 -16.18
C VAL A 123 10.13 -11.28 -17.33
N ARG A 124 9.99 -11.78 -18.56
CA ARG A 124 9.58 -10.96 -19.70
C ARG A 124 8.16 -10.44 -19.55
N THR A 125 7.23 -11.29 -19.13
CA THR A 125 5.84 -10.84 -18.89
C THR A 125 5.80 -9.69 -17.90
N MET A 126 6.51 -9.80 -16.76
CA MET A 126 6.53 -8.73 -15.77
C MET A 126 7.31 -7.50 -16.26
N CYS A 127 8.60 -7.66 -16.60
CA CYS A 127 9.51 -6.54 -16.85
C CYS A 127 9.40 -5.94 -18.26
N HIS A 128 8.57 -6.49 -19.16
CA HIS A 128 8.33 -5.97 -20.50
C HIS A 128 6.84 -5.75 -20.75
N ASP A 129 6.05 -6.83 -20.72
CA ASP A 129 4.67 -6.76 -21.18
C ASP A 129 3.80 -5.93 -20.21
N ILE A 130 4.00 -6.07 -18.89
CA ILE A 130 3.25 -5.36 -17.85
C ILE A 130 3.86 -3.98 -17.59
N GLU A 131 5.18 -3.88 -17.37
CA GLU A 131 5.80 -2.61 -16.96
C GLU A 131 5.71 -1.51 -18.03
N ASP A 132 5.87 -1.82 -19.33
CA ASP A 132 5.83 -0.80 -20.38
C ASP A 132 4.53 0.03 -20.34
N PRO A 133 3.32 -0.55 -20.45
CA PRO A 133 2.08 0.22 -20.44
C PRO A 133 1.74 0.79 -19.05
N THR A 134 2.10 0.10 -17.96
CA THR A 134 1.73 0.54 -16.62
C THR A 134 2.60 1.70 -16.12
N PHE A 135 3.91 1.69 -16.42
CA PHE A 135 4.80 2.82 -16.13
C PHE A 135 4.39 4.07 -16.92
N ASP A 136 4.07 3.90 -18.20
CA ASP A 136 3.57 5.00 -19.03
C ASP A 136 2.23 5.55 -18.50
N ALA A 137 1.32 4.70 -18.03
CA ALA A 137 0.05 5.12 -17.43
C ALA A 137 0.25 5.90 -16.12
N THR A 138 1.17 5.44 -15.26
CA THR A 138 1.55 6.13 -14.02
C THR A 138 2.15 7.51 -14.31
N ALA A 139 3.08 7.61 -15.27
CA ALA A 139 3.65 8.88 -15.69
C ALA A 139 2.60 9.82 -16.31
N ALA A 140 1.71 9.27 -17.14
CA ALA A 140 0.65 10.01 -17.82
C ALA A 140 -0.39 10.58 -16.85
N ALA A 141 -0.55 10.01 -15.67
CA ALA A 141 -1.38 10.58 -14.60
C ALA A 141 -0.95 12.00 -14.21
N THR A 142 0.36 12.27 -14.31
CA THR A 142 0.98 13.59 -14.07
C THR A 142 1.05 14.41 -15.35
N ASN A 143 1.58 13.82 -16.42
CA ASN A 143 1.69 14.49 -17.71
C ASN A 143 1.44 13.50 -18.86
N PRO A 144 0.37 13.67 -19.66
CA PRO A 144 0.03 12.71 -20.70
C PRO A 144 1.07 12.61 -21.83
N ARG A 145 2.06 13.50 -21.89
CA ARG A 145 3.19 13.41 -22.82
C ARG A 145 4.44 12.79 -22.23
N ALA A 146 4.41 12.38 -20.97
CA ALA A 146 5.50 11.66 -20.36
C ALA A 146 5.63 10.24 -20.95
N ARG A 147 6.85 9.78 -21.09
CA ARG A 147 7.20 8.40 -21.49
C ARG A 147 8.29 7.88 -20.60
N MET A 148 8.17 6.62 -20.21
CA MET A 148 9.20 5.88 -19.52
C MET A 148 9.81 4.88 -20.48
N THR A 149 11.12 5.03 -20.78
CA THR A 149 11.82 4.19 -21.76
C THR A 149 12.94 3.42 -21.09
N PRO A 150 12.99 2.07 -21.20
CA PRO A 150 14.03 1.29 -20.57
C PRO A 150 15.38 1.51 -21.25
N LEU A 151 16.42 1.79 -20.46
CA LEU A 151 17.82 1.74 -20.88
C LEU A 151 18.37 0.32 -20.86
N HIS A 152 18.00 -0.42 -19.84
CA HIS A 152 18.17 -1.87 -19.76
C HIS A 152 17.18 -2.43 -18.73
N ARG A 153 16.80 -3.70 -18.91
CA ARG A 153 15.87 -4.41 -18.05
C ARG A 153 16.11 -5.92 -18.07
N PRO A 154 15.56 -6.69 -17.11
CA PRO A 154 15.64 -8.14 -17.11
C PRO A 154 15.07 -8.78 -18.40
N PRO A 155 15.55 -9.96 -18.79
CA PRO A 155 16.51 -10.82 -18.08
C PRO A 155 17.89 -10.19 -17.95
N ARG A 156 18.52 -10.34 -16.77
CA ARG A 156 19.83 -9.73 -16.48
C ARG A 156 20.96 -10.49 -17.17
N GLU A 157 21.81 -9.74 -17.88
CA GLU A 157 23.06 -10.25 -18.46
C GLU A 157 24.23 -9.35 -18.08
N PRO A 158 25.19 -9.81 -17.25
CA PRO A 158 25.18 -11.10 -16.55
C PRO A 158 24.07 -11.20 -15.48
N ALA A 159 23.80 -12.40 -14.96
CA ALA A 159 22.71 -12.64 -14.00
C ALA A 159 22.80 -11.83 -12.69
N ASP A 160 23.98 -11.37 -12.33
CA ASP A 160 24.27 -10.50 -11.18
C ASP A 160 24.34 -9.00 -11.55
N ARG A 161 23.90 -8.61 -12.75
CA ARG A 161 23.91 -7.21 -13.18
C ARG A 161 23.16 -6.31 -12.20
N ALA A 162 23.81 -5.24 -11.79
CA ALA A 162 23.25 -4.15 -11.02
C ALA A 162 23.51 -2.79 -11.72
N PRO A 163 22.55 -1.84 -11.68
CA PRO A 163 21.20 -2.00 -11.14
C PRO A 163 20.40 -3.06 -11.91
N HIS A 164 19.30 -3.55 -11.31
CA HIS A 164 18.45 -4.56 -11.93
C HIS A 164 17.83 -4.09 -13.24
N CYS A 165 17.35 -2.85 -13.27
CA CYS A 165 16.90 -2.14 -14.47
C CYS A 165 17.21 -0.65 -14.35
N ALA A 166 17.13 0.06 -15.48
CA ALA A 166 17.26 1.52 -15.53
C ALA A 166 16.39 2.07 -16.68
N TRP A 167 15.80 3.24 -16.43
CA TRP A 167 14.82 3.89 -17.31
C TRP A 167 15.07 5.37 -17.44
N THR A 168 14.74 5.96 -18.60
CA THR A 168 14.56 7.39 -18.76
C THR A 168 13.10 7.77 -18.59
N VAL A 169 12.86 9.02 -18.17
CA VAL A 169 11.54 9.64 -18.13
C VAL A 169 11.64 10.96 -18.87
N ASP A 170 10.94 11.05 -19.99
CA ASP A 170 11.04 12.18 -20.89
C ASP A 170 9.63 12.75 -21.18
N ILE A 171 9.46 14.08 -21.05
CA ILE A 171 8.24 14.84 -21.35
C ILE A 171 8.51 15.68 -22.59
N GLU A 172 8.07 15.19 -23.74
CA GLU A 172 8.31 15.84 -25.02
C GLU A 172 7.04 16.59 -25.50
N ALA A 173 7.14 17.89 -25.70
CA ALA A 173 6.01 18.72 -26.13
C ALA A 173 5.37 18.25 -27.47
N ALA A 174 6.19 17.60 -28.34
CA ALA A 174 5.74 17.05 -29.61
C ALA A 174 5.19 15.62 -29.52
N ALA A 175 5.33 14.94 -28.36
CA ALA A 175 4.79 13.59 -28.19
C ALA A 175 3.26 13.61 -28.21
N GLU A 176 2.65 12.60 -28.85
CA GLU A 176 1.21 12.40 -28.76
C GLU A 176 0.81 12.07 -27.33
N PRO A 177 -0.24 12.69 -26.78
CA PRO A 177 -0.71 12.37 -25.43
C PRO A 177 -1.11 10.91 -25.30
N ILE A 178 -0.71 10.26 -24.21
CA ILE A 178 -1.27 8.98 -23.80
C ILE A 178 -2.73 9.23 -23.40
N LEU A 179 -3.63 8.46 -23.98
CA LEU A 179 -5.04 8.46 -23.61
C LEU A 179 -5.23 7.48 -22.43
N GLU A 180 -5.97 7.92 -21.44
CA GLU A 180 -6.34 7.02 -20.34
C GLU A 180 -7.10 5.79 -20.86
N ALA A 181 -6.77 4.63 -20.30
CA ALA A 181 -7.46 3.39 -20.61
C ALA A 181 -8.94 3.46 -20.18
N GLY A 182 -9.81 2.77 -20.90
CA GLY A 182 -11.24 2.73 -20.55
C GLY A 182 -11.51 2.20 -19.14
N ILE A 183 -10.66 1.29 -18.66
CA ILE A 183 -10.73 0.76 -17.30
C ILE A 183 -10.40 1.83 -16.23
N THR A 184 -9.48 2.76 -16.52
CA THR A 184 -9.20 3.89 -15.61
C THR A 184 -10.46 4.71 -15.35
N ALA A 185 -11.25 4.97 -16.40
CA ALA A 185 -12.52 5.70 -16.27
C ALA A 185 -13.56 4.90 -15.46
N GLN A 186 -13.59 3.56 -15.59
CA GLN A 186 -14.47 2.71 -14.79
C GLN A 186 -14.09 2.75 -13.30
N VAL A 187 -12.82 2.63 -12.98
CA VAL A 187 -12.32 2.71 -11.60
C VAL A 187 -12.54 4.10 -11.01
N ALA A 188 -12.27 5.16 -11.77
CA ALA A 188 -12.49 6.55 -11.34
C ALA A 188 -13.97 6.89 -11.07
N ALA A 189 -14.90 6.18 -11.70
CA ALA A 189 -16.34 6.34 -11.47
C ALA A 189 -16.83 5.58 -10.21
N GLY A 190 -16.00 4.71 -9.61
CA GLY A 190 -16.35 3.91 -8.45
C GLY A 190 -16.42 4.72 -7.15
N VAL A 191 -17.13 4.19 -6.16
CA VAL A 191 -17.35 4.83 -4.85
C VAL A 191 -16.03 5.01 -4.10
N ALA A 192 -15.08 4.08 -4.23
CA ALA A 192 -13.75 4.21 -3.63
C ALA A 192 -13.02 5.48 -4.12
N ALA A 193 -13.01 5.72 -5.44
CA ALA A 193 -12.37 6.90 -6.02
C ALA A 193 -13.04 8.22 -5.59
N ALA A 194 -14.34 8.19 -5.33
CA ALA A 194 -15.13 9.34 -4.86
C ALA A 194 -14.99 9.61 -3.35
N THR A 195 -14.29 8.75 -2.60
CA THR A 195 -14.06 8.94 -1.17
C THR A 195 -13.29 10.26 -0.93
N PRO A 196 -13.75 11.14 -0.01
CA PRO A 196 -13.05 12.38 0.28
C PRO A 196 -11.61 12.16 0.73
N LEU A 197 -10.69 13.02 0.28
CA LEU A 197 -9.32 13.00 0.78
C LEU A 197 -9.29 13.29 2.30
N PRO A 198 -8.40 12.63 3.05
CA PRO A 198 -8.15 12.97 4.44
C PRO A 198 -7.68 14.42 4.58
N VAL A 199 -8.03 15.06 5.70
CA VAL A 199 -7.60 16.43 5.98
C VAL A 199 -6.38 16.42 6.88
N ILE A 200 -5.26 16.94 6.39
CA ILE A 200 -4.06 17.13 7.20
C ILE A 200 -4.24 18.43 7.98
N THR A 201 -4.44 18.33 9.29
CA THR A 201 -4.54 19.50 10.16
C THR A 201 -3.18 19.76 10.80
N PRO A 202 -2.45 20.83 10.42
CA PRO A 202 -1.17 21.16 11.00
C PRO A 202 -1.29 21.34 12.53
N ARG A 203 -0.33 20.86 13.29
CA ARG A 203 -0.25 21.19 14.72
C ARG A 203 -0.05 22.71 14.85
N SER A 204 -0.99 23.38 15.53
CA SER A 204 -0.77 24.77 15.94
C SER A 204 0.50 24.85 16.79
N SER A 205 1.41 25.76 16.40
CA SER A 205 2.67 26.03 17.12
C SER A 205 2.48 26.67 18.51
N ASP A 206 1.25 26.77 19.00
CA ASP A 206 0.87 27.34 20.29
C ASP A 206 0.78 26.27 21.38
N GLY A 207 1.93 25.70 21.73
CA GLY A 207 2.07 24.79 22.86
C GLY A 207 3.27 25.14 23.74
N SER A 208 3.42 26.43 24.10
CA SER A 208 4.29 26.80 25.22
C SER A 208 3.65 26.30 26.52
N ALA A 209 3.97 25.05 26.87
CA ALA A 209 3.69 24.57 28.24
C ALA A 209 4.58 25.35 29.20
N GLY A 210 3.94 26.32 29.87
CA GLY A 210 4.54 26.97 31.03
C GLY A 210 4.85 25.94 32.12
N HIS A 211 6.12 25.72 32.37
CA HIS A 211 6.61 25.20 33.63
C HIS A 211 7.54 26.26 34.23
N GLY A 212 7.03 26.87 35.28
CA GLY A 212 7.78 27.80 36.10
C GLY A 212 8.87 27.08 36.88
N GLY A 213 10.02 27.70 36.91
CA GLY A 213 10.94 27.90 38.00
C GLY A 213 11.66 26.73 38.61
N SER A 214 12.95 26.64 38.37
CA SER A 214 13.94 26.97 39.45
C SER A 214 15.37 26.84 38.86
N ASP A 215 16.13 27.91 39.13
CA ASP A 215 17.55 28.03 38.81
C ASP A 215 18.38 26.96 39.51
N THR A 216 19.28 26.28 38.75
CA THR A 216 20.57 25.79 39.26
C THR A 216 21.58 25.80 38.11
N GLU A 217 22.64 26.53 38.35
CA GLU A 217 23.82 26.70 37.50
C GLU A 217 24.62 25.41 37.29
N GLY A 218 25.23 25.27 36.11
CA GLY A 218 26.56 24.69 35.94
C GLY A 218 26.63 23.34 35.22
N GLY A 219 27.21 23.34 34.03
CA GLY A 219 27.77 22.16 33.39
C GLY A 219 27.83 22.24 31.86
N ASP A 220 28.93 22.83 31.34
CA ASP A 220 29.30 22.79 29.93
C ASP A 220 29.51 21.33 29.47
N THR A 221 28.67 20.86 28.56
CA THR A 221 28.99 19.75 27.67
C THR A 221 28.57 20.14 26.26
N GLU A 222 29.57 20.36 25.41
CA GLU A 222 29.41 20.50 23.98
C GLU A 222 28.79 19.19 23.41
N GLY A 223 27.50 19.19 23.14
CA GLY A 223 26.79 18.19 22.38
C GLY A 223 26.19 18.89 21.17
N GLY A 224 26.61 18.49 19.97
CA GLY A 224 26.20 19.09 18.70
C GLY A 224 24.69 19.17 18.60
N ASP A 225 24.17 20.38 18.45
CA ASP A 225 22.81 20.71 18.10
C ASP A 225 22.54 20.20 16.67
N THR A 226 21.96 19.01 16.54
CA THR A 226 21.13 18.72 15.37
C THR A 226 19.89 19.57 15.53
N GLU A 227 19.82 20.71 14.82
CA GLU A 227 18.60 21.47 14.64
C GLU A 227 17.49 20.47 14.25
N GLY A 228 16.51 20.27 15.15
CA GLY A 228 15.36 19.43 14.88
C GLY A 228 14.57 20.04 13.73
N SER A 229 14.75 19.47 12.52
CA SER A 229 13.94 19.85 11.36
C SER A 229 12.47 19.69 11.73
N ALA A 230 11.67 20.72 11.47
CA ALA A 230 10.22 20.63 11.70
C ALA A 230 9.66 19.51 10.81
N LEU A 231 8.81 18.63 11.40
CA LEU A 231 8.15 17.56 10.65
C LEU A 231 7.28 18.14 9.54
N ARG A 232 7.20 17.44 8.41
CA ARG A 232 6.46 17.86 7.22
C ARG A 232 4.97 17.53 7.35
N ASP A 233 4.13 18.47 6.94
CA ASP A 233 2.70 18.22 6.72
C ASP A 233 2.39 17.94 5.24
N ASP A 234 3.35 18.19 4.33
CA ASP A 234 3.22 18.02 2.87
C ASP A 234 4.53 17.53 2.23
N TYR A 235 4.52 17.35 0.90
CA TYR A 235 5.70 17.04 0.11
C TYR A 235 5.94 18.09 -0.98
N SER A 236 5.68 19.36 -0.69
CA SER A 236 5.93 20.49 -1.59
C SER A 236 7.41 20.82 -1.78
N GLY A 237 8.27 20.38 -0.86
CA GLY A 237 9.74 20.53 -0.93
C GLY A 237 10.38 19.75 -2.08
N ALA A 238 11.71 19.84 -2.22
CA ALA A 238 12.48 19.13 -3.25
C ALA A 238 12.33 17.59 -3.10
N LEU A 239 12.42 16.89 -4.23
CA LEU A 239 12.49 15.43 -4.27
C LEU A 239 13.70 14.93 -3.48
N VAL A 240 13.51 13.91 -2.67
CA VAL A 240 14.59 13.14 -2.03
C VAL A 240 14.69 11.77 -2.68
N ASP A 241 15.89 11.23 -2.76
CA ASP A 241 16.13 9.94 -3.44
C ASP A 241 15.47 8.77 -2.68
N ARG A 242 15.56 8.80 -1.35
CA ARG A 242 14.83 7.89 -0.46
C ARG A 242 14.00 8.71 0.50
N ILE A 243 12.70 8.52 0.44
CA ILE A 243 11.81 9.19 1.36
C ILE A 243 11.85 8.51 2.73
N ALA A 244 12.02 9.31 3.78
CA ALA A 244 11.90 8.85 5.15
C ALA A 244 10.51 9.24 5.67
N THR A 245 9.66 8.25 5.89
CA THR A 245 8.32 8.46 6.46
C THR A 245 8.37 9.12 7.84
N GLU A 246 9.49 8.95 8.55
CA GLU A 246 9.80 9.61 9.82
C GLU A 246 9.88 11.14 9.75
N GLU A 247 10.03 11.71 8.56
CA GLU A 247 10.04 13.17 8.38
C GLU A 247 8.65 13.80 8.35
N PHE A 248 7.59 12.98 8.23
CA PHE A 248 6.20 13.49 8.20
C PHE A 248 5.60 13.59 9.59
N SER A 249 4.73 14.60 9.79
CA SER A 249 4.00 14.77 11.03
C SER A 249 2.99 13.65 11.27
N VAL A 250 2.54 13.46 12.50
CA VAL A 250 1.49 12.48 12.83
C VAL A 250 0.22 12.69 11.99
N PRO A 251 -0.33 13.92 11.82
CA PRO A 251 -1.47 14.11 10.94
C PRO A 251 -1.20 13.73 9.48
N ALA A 252 -0.01 14.04 8.96
CA ALA A 252 0.37 13.68 7.59
C ALA A 252 0.52 12.15 7.45
N LEU A 253 1.16 11.47 8.40
CA LEU A 253 1.29 10.01 8.40
C LEU A 253 -0.06 9.30 8.44
N VAL A 254 -0.98 9.76 9.29
CA VAL A 254 -2.34 9.21 9.33
C VAL A 254 -3.04 9.38 7.98
N ALA A 255 -2.95 10.57 7.38
CA ALA A 255 -3.56 10.83 6.07
C ALA A 255 -2.92 9.99 4.95
N ILE A 256 -1.59 9.84 4.94
CA ILE A 256 -0.87 8.97 4.01
C ILE A 256 -1.35 7.52 4.16
N ILE A 257 -1.41 6.99 5.39
CA ILE A 257 -1.87 5.62 5.65
C ILE A 257 -3.30 5.40 5.17
N GLU A 258 -4.23 6.32 5.48
CA GLU A 258 -5.62 6.21 5.02
C GLU A 258 -5.71 6.21 3.48
N GLU A 259 -4.90 7.02 2.80
CA GLU A 259 -4.86 7.03 1.34
C GLU A 259 -4.20 5.78 0.76
N LEU A 260 -3.16 5.24 1.40
CA LEU A 260 -2.56 3.95 1.01
C LEU A 260 -3.53 2.78 1.18
N CYS A 261 -4.40 2.80 2.20
CA CYS A 261 -5.49 1.83 2.32
C CYS A 261 -6.44 1.95 1.13
N LEU A 262 -6.81 3.18 0.75
CA LEU A 262 -7.70 3.40 -0.38
C LEU A 262 -7.07 2.98 -1.72
N GLN A 263 -5.76 3.16 -1.91
CA GLN A 263 -5.04 2.64 -3.08
C GLN A 263 -5.22 1.13 -3.22
N GLN A 264 -5.16 0.39 -2.09
CA GLN A 264 -5.37 -1.06 -2.08
C GLN A 264 -6.79 -1.45 -2.50
N HIS A 265 -7.80 -0.72 -2.04
CA HIS A 265 -9.18 -0.91 -2.49
C HIS A 265 -9.36 -0.58 -3.97
N LEU A 266 -8.71 0.47 -4.48
CA LEU A 266 -8.76 0.84 -5.89
C LEU A 266 -8.08 -0.23 -6.77
N LEU A 267 -6.96 -0.80 -6.33
CA LEU A 267 -6.27 -1.86 -7.05
C LEU A 267 -7.12 -3.13 -7.08
N ALA A 268 -7.66 -3.57 -5.96
CA ALA A 268 -8.55 -4.73 -5.88
C ALA A 268 -9.83 -4.55 -6.72
N HIS A 269 -10.40 -3.34 -6.74
CA HIS A 269 -11.53 -3.01 -7.61
C HIS A 269 -11.14 -3.13 -9.09
N ALA A 270 -10.00 -2.56 -9.48
CA ALA A 270 -9.48 -2.62 -10.84
C ALA A 270 -9.24 -4.07 -11.29
N PHE A 271 -8.66 -4.91 -10.43
CA PHE A 271 -8.49 -6.34 -10.68
C PHE A 271 -9.82 -7.02 -11.02
N MET A 272 -10.83 -6.87 -10.15
CA MET A 272 -12.14 -7.49 -10.37
C MET A 272 -12.84 -6.94 -11.62
N VAL A 273 -12.72 -5.64 -11.90
CA VAL A 273 -13.25 -5.03 -13.14
C VAL A 273 -12.51 -5.56 -14.36
N ALA A 274 -11.18 -5.73 -14.32
CA ALA A 274 -10.40 -6.32 -15.41
C ALA A 274 -10.85 -7.73 -15.73
N VAL A 275 -11.04 -8.57 -14.70
CA VAL A 275 -11.56 -9.94 -14.87
C VAL A 275 -13.00 -9.92 -15.39
N ALA A 276 -13.87 -9.05 -14.83
CA ALA A 276 -15.27 -8.97 -15.27
C ALA A 276 -15.41 -8.57 -16.74
N ASN A 277 -14.64 -7.61 -17.20
CA ASN A 277 -14.62 -7.15 -18.59
C ASN A 277 -14.22 -8.26 -19.58
N ARG A 278 -13.41 -9.22 -19.15
CA ARG A 278 -12.87 -10.30 -19.98
C ARG A 278 -13.67 -11.60 -19.84
N HIS A 279 -14.09 -11.94 -18.62
CA HIS A 279 -14.58 -13.28 -18.27
C HIS A 279 -15.93 -13.29 -17.55
N GLY A 280 -16.47 -12.08 -17.25
CA GLY A 280 -17.77 -11.93 -16.59
C GLY A 280 -17.71 -11.93 -15.07
N ASP A 281 -18.82 -11.48 -14.48
CA ASP A 281 -18.94 -11.09 -13.07
C ASP A 281 -18.70 -12.24 -12.09
N SER A 282 -19.15 -13.45 -12.44
CA SER A 282 -19.04 -14.62 -11.54
C SER A 282 -17.58 -14.96 -11.26
N LEU A 283 -16.76 -15.00 -12.31
CA LEU A 283 -15.33 -15.31 -12.17
C LEU A 283 -14.56 -14.15 -11.54
N ALA A 284 -14.96 -12.92 -11.85
CA ALA A 284 -14.38 -11.74 -11.21
C ALA A 284 -14.52 -11.75 -9.69
N ARG A 285 -15.71 -12.15 -9.21
CA ARG A 285 -15.95 -12.30 -7.76
C ARG A 285 -15.17 -13.46 -7.15
N GLU A 286 -15.11 -14.60 -7.84
CA GLU A 286 -14.36 -15.78 -7.38
C GLU A 286 -12.87 -15.48 -7.24
N LEU A 287 -12.26 -14.92 -8.29
CA LEU A 287 -10.83 -14.55 -8.25
C LEU A 287 -10.56 -13.38 -7.29
N GLY A 288 -11.50 -12.41 -7.21
CA GLY A 288 -11.45 -11.33 -6.23
C GLY A 288 -11.52 -11.82 -4.78
N GLU A 289 -12.30 -12.88 -4.50
CA GLU A 289 -12.33 -13.52 -3.17
C GLU A 289 -10.98 -14.16 -2.85
N HIS A 290 -10.37 -14.91 -3.77
CA HIS A 290 -9.05 -15.48 -3.58
C HIS A 290 -7.99 -14.40 -3.31
N GLN A 291 -7.97 -13.33 -4.12
CA GLN A 291 -7.07 -12.20 -3.92
C GLN A 291 -7.27 -11.57 -2.54
N PHE A 292 -8.53 -11.35 -2.14
CA PHE A 292 -8.85 -10.75 -0.85
C PHE A 292 -8.42 -11.63 0.33
N VAL A 293 -8.74 -12.92 0.30
CA VAL A 293 -8.36 -13.87 1.38
C VAL A 293 -6.85 -13.89 1.59
N GLY A 294 -6.07 -13.98 0.52
CA GLY A 294 -4.61 -13.99 0.59
C GLY A 294 -4.03 -12.68 1.13
N SER A 295 -4.48 -11.54 0.56
CA SER A 295 -4.00 -10.21 0.98
C SER A 295 -4.37 -9.89 2.42
N ALA A 296 -5.58 -10.26 2.85
CA ALA A 296 -6.06 -10.00 4.20
C ALA A 296 -5.23 -10.74 5.27
N GLY A 297 -4.96 -12.02 5.06
CA GLY A 297 -4.16 -12.79 6.01
C GLY A 297 -2.70 -12.34 6.04
N MET A 298 -2.09 -12.10 4.88
CA MET A 298 -0.71 -11.60 4.77
C MET A 298 -0.56 -10.22 5.43
N SER A 299 -1.48 -9.29 5.19
CA SER A 299 -1.46 -7.98 5.85
C SER A 299 -1.56 -8.10 7.37
N SER A 300 -2.42 -8.97 7.89
CA SER A 300 -2.52 -9.23 9.33
C SER A 300 -1.22 -9.76 9.92
N GLN A 301 -0.51 -10.69 9.25
CA GLN A 301 0.79 -11.21 9.70
C GLN A 301 1.81 -10.08 9.85
N ARG A 302 1.92 -9.20 8.84
CA ARG A 302 2.86 -8.09 8.85
C ARG A 302 2.52 -7.05 9.91
N LEU A 303 1.26 -6.64 10.02
CA LEU A 303 0.81 -5.68 11.03
C LEU A 303 0.98 -6.21 12.46
N ALA A 304 0.68 -7.50 12.69
CA ALA A 304 0.90 -8.14 13.99
C ALA A 304 2.39 -8.13 14.38
N ALA A 305 3.29 -8.38 13.42
CA ALA A 305 4.73 -8.32 13.66
C ALA A 305 5.17 -6.90 14.08
N VAL A 306 4.72 -5.85 13.35
CA VAL A 306 5.03 -4.45 13.70
C VAL A 306 4.53 -4.09 15.10
N LEU A 307 3.24 -4.36 15.38
CA LEU A 307 2.64 -3.99 16.66
C LEU A 307 3.28 -4.76 17.83
N SER A 308 3.63 -6.03 17.65
CA SER A 308 4.30 -6.83 18.67
C SER A 308 5.67 -6.28 19.06
N VAL A 309 6.42 -5.72 18.11
CA VAL A 309 7.75 -5.15 18.34
C VAL A 309 7.67 -3.75 18.95
N HIS A 310 6.74 -2.92 18.48
CA HIS A 310 6.75 -1.47 18.77
C HIS A 310 5.75 -1.04 19.85
N CYS A 311 4.70 -1.85 20.12
CA CYS A 311 3.65 -1.48 21.07
C CYS A 311 3.66 -2.31 22.36
N SER A 312 4.46 -3.38 22.44
CA SER A 312 4.61 -4.16 23.66
C SER A 312 5.51 -3.44 24.67
N THR A 313 4.96 -3.10 25.82
CA THR A 313 5.79 -2.66 26.96
C THR A 313 6.25 -3.85 27.75
N GLU A 314 7.48 -3.82 28.32
CA GLU A 314 8.03 -4.90 29.15
C GLU A 314 7.15 -5.29 30.37
N ALA A 315 6.14 -4.49 30.69
CA ALA A 315 5.30 -4.65 31.88
C ALA A 315 3.98 -5.41 31.64
N GLU A 316 3.45 -5.47 30.41
CA GLU A 316 2.19 -6.14 30.10
C GLU A 316 2.32 -6.96 28.81
N LEU A 317 2.27 -8.29 28.95
CA LEU A 317 2.17 -9.21 27.82
C LEU A 317 0.79 -9.02 27.17
N GLN A 318 0.77 -8.48 25.94
CA GLN A 318 -0.44 -8.35 25.12
C GLN A 318 -1.01 -9.75 24.83
N THR A 319 -2.28 -9.96 25.09
CA THR A 319 -2.94 -11.23 24.75
C THR A 319 -3.14 -11.34 23.23
N PRO A 320 -3.29 -12.55 22.67
CA PRO A 320 -3.62 -12.71 21.24
C PRO A 320 -4.92 -11.98 20.82
N LEU A 321 -5.90 -11.86 21.72
CA LEU A 321 -7.15 -11.14 21.47
C LEU A 321 -6.92 -9.61 21.46
N ASP A 322 -6.07 -9.08 22.33
CA ASP A 322 -5.74 -7.66 22.34
C ASP A 322 -4.97 -7.28 21.06
N LEU A 323 -3.97 -8.06 20.69
CA LEU A 323 -3.23 -7.86 19.44
C LEU A 323 -4.16 -7.94 18.22
N LEU A 324 -5.09 -8.90 18.20
CA LEU A 324 -6.09 -9.00 17.13
C LEU A 324 -6.97 -7.75 17.05
N ALA A 325 -7.48 -7.26 18.18
CA ALA A 325 -8.32 -6.07 18.20
C ALA A 325 -7.58 -4.85 17.64
N ASP A 326 -6.30 -4.72 17.97
CA ASP A 326 -5.44 -3.67 17.45
C ASP A 326 -5.19 -3.83 15.94
N VAL A 327 -4.82 -5.02 15.46
CA VAL A 327 -4.62 -5.29 14.03
C VAL A 327 -5.90 -5.02 13.23
N LEU A 328 -7.06 -5.52 13.67
CA LEU A 328 -8.34 -5.29 12.98
C LEU A 328 -8.71 -3.80 12.93
N SER A 329 -8.35 -3.04 13.96
CA SER A 329 -8.64 -1.59 14.02
C SER A 329 -7.86 -0.79 12.98
N ILE A 330 -6.69 -1.28 12.56
CA ILE A 330 -5.81 -0.60 11.59
C ILE A 330 -5.66 -1.38 10.27
N HIS A 331 -6.34 -2.50 10.09
CA HIS A 331 -6.19 -3.35 8.90
C HIS A 331 -6.56 -2.61 7.61
N PRO A 332 -5.74 -2.65 6.54
CA PRO A 332 -5.97 -1.85 5.32
C PRO A 332 -7.30 -2.16 4.63
N ALA A 333 -7.75 -3.42 4.63
CA ALA A 333 -9.04 -3.79 4.05
C ALA A 333 -10.26 -3.27 4.83
N LEU A 334 -10.05 -2.77 6.04
CA LEU A 334 -11.09 -2.22 6.93
C LEU A 334 -10.94 -0.69 7.12
N ARG A 335 -10.17 -0.04 6.24
CA ARG A 335 -9.89 1.40 6.20
C ARG A 335 -9.82 1.90 4.75
N PRO A 336 -9.96 3.22 4.49
CA PRO A 336 -10.25 4.28 5.45
C PRO A 336 -11.68 4.20 6.00
N ARG A 337 -11.93 4.73 7.21
CA ARG A 337 -13.26 4.74 7.83
C ARG A 337 -14.32 5.50 7.02
N SER A 338 -13.88 6.46 6.20
CA SER A 338 -14.74 7.19 5.28
C SER A 338 -15.26 6.32 4.11
N TYR A 339 -14.64 5.16 3.87
CA TYR A 339 -15.04 4.21 2.82
C TYR A 339 -15.57 2.89 3.40
N VAL A 340 -14.89 2.31 4.39
CA VAL A 340 -15.30 1.07 5.07
C VAL A 340 -15.40 1.35 6.56
N ASP A 341 -16.61 1.30 7.12
CA ASP A 341 -16.80 1.50 8.55
C ASP A 341 -16.96 0.17 9.27
N VAL A 342 -16.14 -0.05 10.30
CA VAL A 342 -16.16 -1.22 11.14
C VAL A 342 -16.06 -0.84 12.61
N GLN A 343 -16.67 -1.65 13.46
CA GLN A 343 -16.52 -1.56 14.90
C GLN A 343 -15.85 -2.82 15.43
N VAL A 344 -14.72 -2.64 16.13
CA VAL A 344 -14.04 -3.70 16.86
C VAL A 344 -14.32 -3.52 18.34
N THR A 345 -14.89 -4.55 18.97
CA THR A 345 -15.16 -4.57 20.41
C THR A 345 -14.44 -5.74 21.06
N SER A 346 -13.63 -5.47 22.08
CA SER A 346 -12.88 -6.47 22.82
C SER A 346 -13.50 -6.74 24.18
N SER A 347 -13.49 -8.01 24.58
CA SER A 347 -13.83 -8.48 25.91
C SER A 347 -12.75 -9.47 26.38
N VAL A 348 -12.87 -9.99 27.61
CA VAL A 348 -11.85 -10.88 28.19
C VAL A 348 -11.70 -12.18 27.40
N ASP A 349 -12.77 -12.66 26.78
CA ASP A 349 -12.87 -14.00 26.16
C ASP A 349 -13.10 -13.98 24.64
N HIS A 350 -13.41 -12.83 24.06
CA HIS A 350 -13.64 -12.71 22.61
C HIS A 350 -13.42 -11.29 22.07
N VAL A 351 -13.23 -11.22 20.76
CA VAL A 351 -13.27 -9.97 19.97
C VAL A 351 -14.41 -10.08 18.96
N ASP A 352 -15.25 -9.06 18.88
CA ASP A 352 -16.28 -8.95 17.85
C ASP A 352 -15.86 -7.89 16.82
N LEU A 353 -15.89 -8.27 15.55
CA LEU A 353 -15.76 -7.38 14.40
C LEU A 353 -17.15 -7.19 13.77
N SER A 354 -17.62 -5.96 13.72
CA SER A 354 -18.90 -5.59 13.09
C SER A 354 -18.64 -4.70 11.88
N LEU A 355 -19.17 -5.11 10.72
CA LEU A 355 -19.17 -4.32 9.49
C LEU A 355 -20.42 -3.43 9.49
N LEU A 356 -20.24 -2.12 9.39
CA LEU A 356 -21.32 -1.14 9.43
C LEU A 356 -21.71 -0.68 8.01
N GLU A 357 -22.87 -0.04 7.91
CA GLU A 357 -23.24 0.67 6.69
C GLU A 357 -22.25 1.81 6.41
N SER A 358 -21.67 1.81 5.23
CA SER A 358 -20.64 2.74 4.79
C SER A 358 -20.68 2.89 3.27
N PRO A 359 -20.04 3.89 2.67
CA PRO A 359 -20.03 4.02 1.21
C PRO A 359 -19.63 2.74 0.49
N GLY A 360 -18.61 2.02 0.96
CA GLY A 360 -18.15 0.78 0.34
C GLY A 360 -19.11 -0.40 0.49
N THR A 361 -19.88 -0.48 1.60
CA THR A 361 -20.87 -1.55 1.82
C THR A 361 -22.21 -1.26 1.16
N LEU A 362 -22.50 0.01 0.88
CA LEU A 362 -23.73 0.45 0.20
C LEU A 362 -23.56 0.56 -1.33
N ASP A 363 -22.34 0.37 -1.84
CA ASP A 363 -22.09 0.35 -3.27
C ASP A 363 -22.80 -0.83 -3.93
N ASP A 364 -23.52 -0.55 -5.02
CA ASP A 364 -24.20 -1.59 -5.82
C ASP A 364 -23.19 -2.43 -6.62
N SER A 365 -21.96 -1.95 -6.81
CA SER A 365 -20.90 -2.72 -7.47
C SER A 365 -20.51 -3.95 -6.63
N PRO A 366 -20.50 -5.16 -7.23
CA PRO A 366 -20.06 -6.36 -6.53
C PRO A 366 -18.53 -6.52 -6.47
N PHE A 367 -17.79 -5.57 -7.08
CA PHE A 367 -16.34 -5.69 -7.33
C PHE A 367 -15.53 -4.89 -6.31
N SER A 368 -15.71 -5.18 -5.03
CA SER A 368 -14.93 -4.55 -3.96
C SER A 368 -14.83 -5.47 -2.74
N TRP A 369 -13.79 -5.31 -1.93
CA TRP A 369 -13.66 -6.04 -0.66
C TRP A 369 -14.84 -5.81 0.29
N PRO A 370 -15.35 -4.57 0.48
CA PRO A 370 -16.56 -4.36 1.30
C PRO A 370 -17.78 -5.10 0.77
N ALA A 371 -17.97 -5.17 -0.56
CA ALA A 371 -19.04 -5.95 -1.16
C ALA A 371 -18.87 -7.44 -0.91
N LEU A 372 -17.66 -7.98 -1.03
CA LEU A 372 -17.37 -9.38 -0.71
C LEU A 372 -17.66 -9.70 0.76
N LEU A 373 -17.28 -8.82 1.70
CA LEU A 373 -17.59 -8.99 3.13
C LEU A 373 -19.10 -8.93 3.39
N ARG A 374 -19.81 -7.97 2.81
CA ARG A 374 -21.28 -7.86 2.89
C ARG A 374 -21.97 -9.13 2.39
N ASP A 375 -21.45 -9.71 1.33
CA ASP A 375 -22.04 -10.88 0.66
C ASP A 375 -21.57 -12.22 1.26
N GLY A 376 -20.82 -12.21 2.38
CA GLY A 376 -20.49 -13.38 3.19
C GLY A 376 -19.12 -14.01 2.92
N CYS A 377 -18.11 -13.24 2.51
CA CYS A 377 -16.72 -13.72 2.41
C CYS A 377 -16.08 -13.87 3.80
N ASP A 378 -16.60 -14.80 4.62
CA ASP A 378 -16.10 -15.08 5.97
C ASP A 378 -14.65 -15.56 5.98
N ARG A 379 -14.19 -16.16 4.87
CA ARG A 379 -12.83 -16.67 4.71
C ARG A 379 -11.77 -15.56 4.81
N ALA A 380 -12.08 -14.36 4.32
CA ALA A 380 -11.17 -13.23 4.42
C ALA A 380 -10.96 -12.81 5.90
N VAL A 381 -12.05 -12.76 6.68
CA VAL A 381 -11.95 -12.47 8.12
C VAL A 381 -11.23 -13.60 8.85
N ALA A 382 -11.52 -14.86 8.52
CA ALA A 382 -10.79 -16.00 9.09
C ALA A 382 -9.30 -15.97 8.79
N ALA A 383 -8.91 -15.53 7.56
CA ALA A 383 -7.51 -15.32 7.18
C ALA A 383 -6.84 -14.21 7.98
N MET A 384 -7.52 -13.07 8.17
CA MET A 384 -7.04 -11.97 9.03
C MET A 384 -6.75 -12.47 10.44
N VAL A 385 -7.69 -13.20 11.02
CA VAL A 385 -7.62 -13.71 12.40
C VAL A 385 -6.48 -14.72 12.57
N ALA A 386 -6.39 -15.71 11.68
CA ALA A 386 -5.33 -16.71 11.70
C ALA A 386 -3.94 -16.09 11.39
N GLY A 387 -3.89 -15.01 10.62
CA GLY A 387 -2.68 -14.25 10.34
C GLY A 387 -2.10 -13.56 11.58
N VAL A 388 -2.95 -13.18 12.55
CA VAL A 388 -2.47 -12.62 13.82
C VAL A 388 -1.96 -13.71 14.76
N HIS A 389 -2.75 -14.78 14.93
CA HIS A 389 -2.35 -15.88 15.82
C HIS A 389 -3.06 -17.19 15.44
N PRO A 390 -2.33 -18.32 15.32
CA PRO A 390 -2.91 -19.58 14.87
C PRO A 390 -3.97 -20.18 15.82
N ASN A 391 -4.00 -19.81 17.08
CA ASN A 391 -4.99 -20.28 18.06
C ASN A 391 -6.20 -19.35 18.19
N LEU A 392 -6.48 -18.51 17.20
CA LEU A 392 -7.69 -17.71 17.13
C LEU A 392 -8.66 -18.29 16.09
N SER A 393 -9.91 -18.52 16.47
CA SER A 393 -10.96 -19.00 15.58
C SER A 393 -12.02 -17.93 15.37
N CYS A 394 -12.51 -17.82 14.13
CA CYS A 394 -13.50 -16.84 13.71
C CYS A 394 -14.78 -17.54 13.27
N ALA A 395 -15.94 -17.02 13.66
CA ALA A 395 -17.26 -17.45 13.18
C ALA A 395 -18.17 -16.26 12.92
N ALA A 396 -18.91 -16.30 11.81
CA ALA A 396 -19.99 -15.35 11.58
C ALA A 396 -21.09 -15.54 12.64
N VAL A 397 -21.63 -14.43 13.14
CA VAL A 397 -22.70 -14.42 14.13
C VAL A 397 -23.80 -13.48 13.67
N GLU A 398 -25.02 -13.64 14.22
CA GLU A 398 -26.16 -12.79 13.87
C GLU A 398 -25.83 -11.32 14.12
N PRO A 399 -25.87 -10.44 13.09
CA PRO A 399 -25.59 -9.04 13.25
C PRO A 399 -26.75 -8.32 13.97
N PRO A 400 -26.44 -7.39 14.89
CA PRO A 400 -27.48 -6.56 15.50
C PRO A 400 -28.07 -5.58 14.46
N PRO A 401 -29.24 -4.98 14.74
CA PRO A 401 -29.83 -3.99 13.85
C PRO A 401 -28.86 -2.85 13.52
N GLY A 402 -28.76 -2.49 12.24
CA GLY A 402 -27.84 -1.45 11.75
C GLY A 402 -26.41 -1.93 11.48
N THR A 403 -26.17 -3.23 11.59
CA THR A 403 -24.90 -3.87 11.24
C THR A 403 -25.10 -4.75 10.00
N VAL A 404 -24.17 -4.66 9.05
CA VAL A 404 -24.23 -5.41 7.77
C VAL A 404 -23.82 -6.87 7.97
N ALA A 405 -22.72 -7.09 8.69
CA ALA A 405 -22.21 -8.40 9.05
C ALA A 405 -21.43 -8.35 10.38
N ARG A 406 -21.32 -9.48 11.06
CA ARG A 406 -20.59 -9.56 12.33
C ARG A 406 -19.87 -10.90 12.47
N TRP A 407 -18.66 -10.85 12.98
CA TRP A 407 -17.86 -12.02 13.30
C TRP A 407 -17.41 -11.97 14.75
N ARG A 408 -17.41 -13.15 15.37
CA ARG A 408 -16.86 -13.35 16.72
C ARG A 408 -15.58 -14.16 16.64
N VAL A 409 -14.56 -13.71 17.34
CA VAL A 409 -13.27 -14.38 17.44
C VAL A 409 -13.02 -14.80 18.88
N GLU A 410 -12.69 -16.06 19.08
CA GLU A 410 -12.41 -16.68 20.37
C GLU A 410 -11.07 -17.43 20.31
N VAL A 411 -10.48 -17.71 21.47
CA VAL A 411 -9.28 -18.54 21.56
C VAL A 411 -9.65 -20.00 21.34
N ALA A 412 -9.07 -20.63 20.32
CA ALA A 412 -9.24 -22.05 20.02
C ALA A 412 -8.29 -22.90 20.83
N ALA A 413 -8.75 -24.11 21.22
CA ALA A 413 -7.93 -25.09 21.94
C ALA A 413 -6.77 -25.64 21.08
N GLU A 414 -6.99 -25.76 19.79
CA GLU A 414 -6.02 -26.23 18.79
C GLU A 414 -5.81 -25.17 17.71
N PRO A 415 -4.64 -25.12 17.08
CA PRO A 415 -4.37 -24.21 15.99
C PRO A 415 -5.36 -24.41 14.83
N VAL A 416 -5.90 -23.31 14.31
CA VAL A 416 -6.71 -23.32 13.09
C VAL A 416 -5.81 -23.33 11.85
N THR A 417 -6.27 -24.00 10.81
CA THR A 417 -5.54 -24.04 9.54
C THR A 417 -5.68 -22.68 8.83
N GLN A 418 -4.54 -22.09 8.46
CA GLN A 418 -4.53 -20.88 7.64
C GLN A 418 -5.15 -21.15 6.26
N GLN A 419 -5.74 -20.13 5.65
CA GLN A 419 -6.31 -20.22 4.31
C GLN A 419 -5.20 -20.49 3.29
N PRO A 420 -5.45 -21.36 2.28
CA PRO A 420 -4.42 -21.72 1.29
C PRO A 420 -3.92 -20.54 0.47
N GLU A 421 -4.74 -19.51 0.28
CA GLU A 421 -4.36 -18.28 -0.43
C GLU A 421 -3.24 -17.53 0.30
N VAL A 422 -3.27 -17.50 1.62
CA VAL A 422 -2.21 -16.86 2.43
C VAL A 422 -0.92 -17.65 2.27
N THR A 423 -0.98 -18.98 2.38
CA THR A 423 0.20 -19.85 2.21
C THR A 423 0.77 -19.71 0.78
N LEU A 424 -0.09 -19.55 -0.22
CA LEU A 424 0.36 -19.33 -1.59
C LEU A 424 1.03 -17.96 -1.77
N ALA A 425 0.51 -16.90 -1.12
CA ALA A 425 1.13 -15.58 -1.15
C ALA A 425 2.52 -15.56 -0.50
N GLU A 426 2.81 -16.46 0.46
CA GLU A 426 4.11 -16.61 1.13
C GLU A 426 5.26 -17.02 0.19
N PHE A 427 4.98 -17.42 -1.07
CA PHE A 427 6.03 -17.63 -2.06
C PHE A 427 6.77 -16.33 -2.41
N SER A 428 6.12 -15.18 -2.26
CA SER A 428 6.74 -13.88 -2.48
C SER A 428 7.78 -13.58 -1.38
N THR A 429 8.96 -13.16 -1.81
CA THR A 429 10.01 -12.70 -0.90
C THR A 429 9.56 -11.49 -0.08
N GLY A 430 8.59 -10.72 -0.59
CA GLY A 430 8.02 -9.55 0.09
C GLY A 430 7.25 -9.87 1.37
N THR A 431 6.65 -11.06 1.49
CA THR A 431 5.90 -11.43 2.70
C THR A 431 6.77 -11.47 3.96
N HIS A 432 8.06 -11.79 3.80
CA HIS A 432 9.05 -11.87 4.88
C HIS A 432 10.11 -10.75 4.81
N PHE A 433 9.94 -9.79 3.90
CA PHE A 433 10.91 -8.72 3.71
C PHE A 433 10.91 -7.76 4.91
N GLU A 434 12.09 -7.56 5.50
CA GLU A 434 12.30 -6.55 6.54
C GLU A 434 12.57 -5.20 5.87
N LEU A 435 11.65 -4.25 6.07
CA LEU A 435 11.77 -2.92 5.49
C LEU A 435 12.89 -2.14 6.20
N PRO A 436 13.95 -1.71 5.46
CA PRO A 436 15.00 -0.91 6.06
C PRO A 436 14.47 0.47 6.47
N SER A 437 15.05 1.04 7.53
CA SER A 437 14.88 2.46 7.82
C SER A 437 15.71 3.26 6.82
N PRO A 438 15.10 4.05 5.93
CA PRO A 438 15.84 4.79 4.94
C PRO A 438 16.60 5.97 5.59
N GLU A 439 17.83 6.19 5.16
CA GLU A 439 18.49 7.49 5.37
C GLU A 439 18.10 8.38 4.17
N PRO A 440 17.47 9.55 4.40
CA PRO A 440 17.12 10.46 3.32
C PRO A 440 18.39 10.96 2.64
N THR A 441 18.46 10.79 1.32
CA THR A 441 19.57 11.26 0.48
C THR A 441 19.04 12.25 -0.55
N ALA A 442 19.81 13.33 -0.79
CA ALA A 442 19.46 14.30 -1.82
C ALA A 442 19.56 13.66 -3.21
N VAL A 443 18.60 13.97 -4.08
CA VAL A 443 18.64 13.55 -5.49
C VAL A 443 19.80 14.25 -6.21
N GLU A 444 20.53 13.48 -7.00
CA GLU A 444 21.57 14.02 -7.87
C GLU A 444 20.93 14.79 -9.03
N VAL A 445 21.09 16.12 -9.05
CA VAL A 445 20.69 16.97 -10.18
C VAL A 445 21.88 17.06 -11.14
N ARG A 446 21.83 16.31 -12.24
CA ARG A 446 22.85 16.36 -13.30
C ARG A 446 22.35 17.23 -14.44
N GLY A 447 22.89 18.45 -14.56
CA GLY A 447 22.71 19.21 -15.78
C GLY A 447 23.20 18.42 -16.99
N ARG A 448 22.48 18.42 -18.10
CA ARG A 448 22.98 17.91 -19.38
C ARG A 448 24.19 18.77 -19.77
N SER A 449 25.38 18.16 -19.89
CA SER A 449 26.60 18.77 -20.46
C SER A 449 26.46 18.89 -21.98
#